data_f85d22b8165cc49a3fd94d92dedbb361
#
_entry.id   f85d22b8165cc49a3fd94d92dedbb361
#
_cell.length_a   1.000
_cell.length_b   1.000
_cell.length_c   1.000
_cell.angle_alpha   90.00
_cell.angle_beta   90.00
_cell.angle_gamma   90.00
#
_symmetry.space_group_name_H-M   'P 1'
#
loop_
_entity.id
_entity.type
_entity.pdbx_description
1 polymer ?
#
loop_
_entity_poly.entity_id
_entity_poly.type
_entity_poly.pdbx_seq_one_letter_code
_entity_poly.pdbx_strand_id
1 'polypeptide(L)'
;MPTAGMRELFRHLHDHDGVATCDDLRRYGISWHRERRLLDIGVLDRVSPRVVRVTSTPQTFRQRCRIATLGPGRGVISHGAAARLHRLDGFTEHDRVDLLCRRGSWPGHPGVVITHFTRGPVDEAVVSIDGIPVLDIPDTLALL
;
A
#
# COMPACT_ATOMS: atom_id res chain seq x y z
N MET A 1 14.60 26.85 -1.56
CA MET A 1 13.65 26.55 -0.47
C MET A 1 12.45 25.79 -1.02
N PRO A 2 12.12 24.63 -0.47
CA PRO A 2 10.90 23.96 -0.88
C PRO A 2 9.67 24.76 -0.47
N THR A 3 8.64 24.73 -1.31
CA THR A 3 7.33 25.34 -0.99
C THR A 3 6.66 24.59 0.16
N ALA A 4 5.63 25.21 0.75
CA ALA A 4 4.85 24.54 1.82
C ALA A 4 4.32 23.18 1.36
N GLY A 5 3.79 23.08 0.14
CA GLY A 5 3.31 21.82 -0.42
C GLY A 5 4.40 20.76 -0.56
N MET A 6 5.63 21.16 -0.92
CA MET A 6 6.78 20.24 -1.01
C MET A 6 7.17 19.69 0.36
N ARG A 7 7.15 20.53 1.40
CA ARG A 7 7.43 20.06 2.76
C ARG A 7 6.40 19.05 3.22
N GLU A 8 5.14 19.31 2.93
CA GLU A 8 4.03 18.40 3.26
C GLU A 8 4.14 17.09 2.48
N LEU A 9 4.52 17.15 1.21
CA LEU A 9 4.77 15.95 0.42
C LEU A 9 5.91 15.12 1.01
N PHE A 10 7.02 15.72 1.37
CA PHE A 10 8.14 15.00 1.98
C PHE A 10 7.74 14.37 3.31
N ARG A 11 6.96 15.06 4.12
CA ARG A 11 6.42 14.50 5.37
C ARG A 11 5.51 13.31 5.08
N HIS A 12 4.61 13.45 4.11
CA HIS A 12 3.73 12.36 3.68
C HIS A 12 4.54 11.13 3.25
N LEU A 13 5.54 11.32 2.39
CA LEU A 13 6.39 10.25 1.91
C LEU A 13 7.16 9.58 3.04
N HIS A 14 7.67 10.37 3.98
CA HIS A 14 8.36 9.84 5.16
C HIS A 14 7.42 8.95 5.99
N ASP A 15 6.20 9.40 6.21
CA ASP A 15 5.21 8.69 7.04
C ASP A 15 4.58 7.49 6.33
N HIS A 16 4.73 7.38 5.01
CA HIS A 16 4.10 6.35 4.16
C HIS A 16 5.12 5.51 3.39
N ASP A 17 6.30 5.31 3.95
CA ASP A 17 7.34 4.44 3.37
C ASP A 17 7.76 4.81 1.95
N GLY A 18 7.69 6.09 1.61
CA GLY A 18 8.05 6.60 0.28
C GLY A 18 6.98 6.37 -0.79
N VAL A 19 5.76 6.05 -0.40
CA VAL A 19 4.64 5.75 -1.31
C VAL A 19 3.64 6.90 -1.33
N ALA A 20 3.16 7.24 -2.50
CA ALA A 20 2.10 8.23 -2.70
C ALA A 20 1.18 7.81 -3.84
N THR A 21 -0.08 8.21 -3.77
CA THR A 21 -1.00 8.09 -4.90
C THR A 21 -0.86 9.31 -5.82
N CYS A 22 -1.36 9.19 -7.06
CA CYS A 22 -1.43 10.33 -7.96
C CYS A 22 -2.25 11.47 -7.35
N ASP A 23 -3.32 11.15 -6.63
CA ASP A 23 -4.15 12.15 -5.93
C ASP A 23 -3.37 12.85 -4.83
N ASP A 24 -2.54 12.13 -4.08
CA ASP A 24 -1.64 12.72 -3.09
C ASP A 24 -0.68 13.73 -3.75
N LEU A 25 -0.08 13.35 -4.86
CA LEU A 25 0.83 14.25 -5.59
C LEU A 25 0.14 15.55 -6.01
N ARG A 26 -1.10 15.46 -6.51
CA ARG A 26 -1.89 16.64 -6.88
C ARG A 26 -2.21 17.51 -5.69
N ARG A 27 -2.57 16.88 -4.57
CA ARG A 27 -2.86 17.59 -3.31
C ARG A 27 -1.68 18.43 -2.84
N TYR A 28 -0.47 17.93 -3.03
CA TYR A 28 0.74 18.63 -2.61
C TYR A 28 1.37 19.50 -3.70
N GLY A 29 0.65 19.73 -4.79
CA GLY A 29 1.05 20.67 -5.84
C GLY A 29 1.96 20.10 -6.92
N ILE A 30 2.09 18.79 -7.01
CA ILE A 30 2.81 18.15 -8.12
C ILE A 30 1.84 18.00 -9.30
N SER A 31 2.14 18.69 -10.40
CA SER A 31 1.33 18.61 -11.61
C SER A 31 1.52 17.27 -12.33
N TRP A 32 0.62 16.97 -13.24
CA TRP A 32 0.71 15.83 -14.14
C TRP A 32 2.04 15.80 -14.92
N HIS A 33 2.45 16.94 -15.47
CA HIS A 33 3.71 17.05 -16.20
C HIS A 33 4.92 16.78 -15.31
N ARG A 34 4.89 17.31 -14.09
CA ARG A 34 5.98 17.14 -13.14
C ARG A 34 6.08 15.70 -12.66
N GLU A 35 4.97 15.05 -12.39
CA GLU A 35 4.94 13.62 -12.06
C GLU A 35 5.56 12.81 -13.18
N ARG A 36 5.14 13.04 -14.42
CA ARG A 36 5.69 12.35 -15.59
C ARG A 36 7.19 12.53 -15.72
N ARG A 37 7.66 13.74 -15.52
CA ARG A 37 9.09 14.04 -15.55
C ARG A 37 9.85 13.28 -14.46
N LEU A 38 9.32 13.22 -13.25
CA LEU A 38 9.94 12.50 -12.14
C LEU A 38 9.98 10.98 -12.41
N LEU A 39 8.99 10.43 -13.08
CA LEU A 39 9.01 9.05 -13.55
C LEU A 39 10.07 8.84 -14.63
N ASP A 40 10.14 9.73 -15.60
CA ASP A 40 11.07 9.61 -16.74
C ASP A 40 12.54 9.68 -16.28
N ILE A 41 12.87 10.53 -15.31
CA ILE A 41 14.23 10.64 -14.78
C ILE A 41 14.55 9.63 -13.66
N GLY A 42 13.60 8.77 -13.30
CA GLY A 42 13.84 7.69 -12.35
C GLY A 42 13.79 8.09 -10.87
N VAL A 43 13.29 9.27 -10.52
CA VAL A 43 13.08 9.68 -9.12
C VAL A 43 11.87 8.96 -8.52
N LEU A 44 10.84 8.72 -9.33
CA LEU A 44 9.67 7.94 -8.97
C LEU A 44 9.57 6.69 -9.84
N ASP A 45 9.05 5.61 -9.26
CA ASP A 45 8.61 4.42 -9.96
C ASP A 45 7.10 4.29 -9.87
N ARG A 46 6.47 3.93 -10.97
CA ARG A 46 5.06 3.55 -10.94
C ARG A 46 4.94 2.08 -10.53
N VAL A 47 4.27 1.84 -9.40
CA VAL A 47 4.13 0.50 -8.81
C VAL A 47 2.73 -0.08 -8.93
N SER A 48 1.75 0.76 -9.27
CA SER A 48 0.40 0.36 -9.67
C SER A 48 -0.23 1.51 -10.45
N PRO A 49 -1.40 1.38 -11.08
CA PRO A 49 -1.94 2.39 -12.01
C PRO A 49 -2.00 3.81 -11.46
N ARG A 50 -2.22 3.96 -10.16
CA ARG A 50 -2.34 5.28 -9.52
C ARG A 50 -1.42 5.44 -8.32
N VAL A 51 -0.38 4.62 -8.21
CA VAL A 51 0.52 4.61 -7.07
C VAL A 51 1.96 4.69 -7.54
N VAL A 52 2.71 5.58 -6.91
CA VAL A 52 4.14 5.75 -7.15
C VAL A 52 4.92 5.55 -5.86
N ARG A 53 6.17 5.18 -5.98
CA ARG A 53 7.11 5.16 -4.86
C ARG A 53 8.37 5.94 -5.23
N VAL A 54 9.03 6.48 -4.23
CA VAL A 54 10.35 7.09 -4.42
C VAL A 54 11.37 5.98 -4.60
N THR A 55 12.10 6.00 -5.72
CA THR A 55 13.04 4.92 -6.10
C THR A 55 14.13 4.68 -5.07
N SER A 56 14.54 5.74 -4.36
CA SER A 56 15.60 5.65 -3.35
C SER A 56 15.14 5.08 -2.00
N THR A 57 13.84 4.86 -1.82
CA THR A 57 13.33 4.27 -0.57
C THR A 57 13.53 2.76 -0.54
N PRO A 58 13.82 2.16 0.64
CA PRO A 58 13.95 0.72 0.74
C PRO A 58 12.65 0.00 0.40
N GLN A 59 12.76 -1.13 -0.29
CA GLN A 59 11.63 -2.01 -0.61
C GLN A 59 11.36 -2.95 0.57
N THR A 60 10.74 -2.40 1.61
CA THR A 60 10.41 -3.16 2.81
C THR A 60 9.10 -3.92 2.65
N PHE A 61 8.89 -4.92 3.50
CA PHE A 61 7.61 -5.63 3.58
C PHE A 61 6.45 -4.67 3.88
N ARG A 62 6.65 -3.73 4.79
CA ARG A 62 5.63 -2.72 5.10
C ARG A 62 5.30 -1.84 3.90
N GLN A 63 6.30 -1.44 3.12
CA GLN A 63 6.08 -0.69 1.87
C GLN A 63 5.22 -1.51 0.89
N ARG A 64 5.51 -2.80 0.72
CA ARG A 64 4.72 -3.69 -0.15
C ARG A 64 3.27 -3.81 0.33
N CYS A 65 3.05 -3.94 1.63
CA CYS A 65 1.71 -3.95 2.19
C CYS A 65 0.96 -2.64 1.90
N ARG A 66 1.62 -1.52 2.06
CA ARG A 66 1.03 -0.22 1.78
C ARG A 66 0.65 -0.08 0.30
N ILE A 67 1.54 -0.44 -0.60
CA ILE A 67 1.28 -0.42 -2.05
C ILE A 67 0.08 -1.32 -2.39
N ALA A 68 0.03 -2.51 -1.84
CA ALA A 68 -1.04 -3.48 -2.11
C ALA A 68 -2.43 -2.92 -1.74
N THR A 69 -2.54 -2.21 -0.63
CA THR A 69 -3.82 -1.67 -0.14
C THR A 69 -4.26 -0.39 -0.85
N LEU A 70 -3.38 0.25 -1.61
CA LEU A 70 -3.70 1.45 -2.40
C LEU A 70 -4.18 1.14 -3.81
N GLY A 71 -4.28 -0.13 -4.17
CA GLY A 71 -4.81 -0.54 -5.47
C GLY A 71 -6.30 -0.28 -5.61
N PRO A 72 -6.84 -0.36 -6.85
CA PRO A 72 -8.22 -0.01 -7.14
C PRO A 72 -9.27 -0.89 -6.44
N GLY A 73 -8.90 -2.10 -6.05
CA GLY A 73 -9.81 -3.02 -5.36
C GLY A 73 -10.01 -2.74 -3.87
N ARG A 74 -9.30 -1.78 -3.30
CA ARG A 74 -9.37 -1.41 -1.88
C ARG A 74 -9.32 -2.63 -0.96
N GLY A 75 -8.39 -3.54 -1.23
CA GLY A 75 -8.21 -4.73 -0.41
C GLY A 75 -7.60 -4.41 0.95
N VAL A 76 -7.66 -5.38 1.84
CA VAL A 76 -7.04 -5.31 3.16
C VAL A 76 -6.01 -6.41 3.30
N ILE A 77 -4.95 -6.16 4.06
CA ILE A 77 -3.93 -7.17 4.33
C ILE A 77 -4.54 -8.31 5.16
N SER A 78 -4.27 -9.54 4.76
CA SER A 78 -4.89 -10.73 5.35
C SER A 78 -3.89 -11.88 5.53
N HIS A 79 -4.35 -13.00 6.05
CA HIS A 79 -3.60 -14.26 6.18
C HIS A 79 -2.21 -14.06 6.83
N GLY A 80 -1.18 -14.67 6.29
CA GLY A 80 0.17 -14.60 6.83
C GLY A 80 0.76 -13.19 6.83
N ALA A 81 0.43 -12.36 5.85
CA ALA A 81 0.87 -10.97 5.82
C ALA A 81 0.26 -10.17 6.98
N ALA A 82 -1.03 -10.36 7.29
CA ALA A 82 -1.66 -9.73 8.45
C ALA A 82 -1.03 -10.22 9.75
N ALA A 83 -0.81 -11.53 9.86
CA ALA A 83 -0.15 -12.11 11.04
C ALA A 83 1.23 -11.48 11.26
N ARG A 84 1.99 -11.25 10.19
CA ARG A 84 3.31 -10.60 10.28
C ARG A 84 3.20 -9.15 10.70
N LEU A 85 2.23 -8.39 10.18
CA LEU A 85 2.02 -7.00 10.60
C LEU A 85 1.55 -6.88 12.05
N HIS A 86 0.76 -7.84 12.53
CA HIS A 86 0.39 -7.94 13.94
C HIS A 86 1.53 -8.44 14.84
N ARG A 87 2.69 -8.76 14.25
CA ARG A 87 3.86 -9.29 14.96
C ARG A 87 3.61 -10.63 15.67
N LEU A 88 2.76 -11.46 15.08
CA LEU A 88 2.56 -12.82 15.57
C LEU A 88 3.79 -13.67 15.25
N ASP A 89 4.18 -14.50 16.20
CA ASP A 89 5.36 -15.34 16.04
C ASP A 89 5.14 -16.43 14.98
N GLY A 90 6.21 -16.78 14.28
CA GLY A 90 6.19 -17.86 13.29
C GLY A 90 5.86 -17.43 11.87
N PHE A 91 5.65 -16.15 11.63
CA PHE A 91 5.36 -15.63 10.30
C PHE A 91 6.52 -14.82 9.75
N THR A 92 6.86 -15.09 8.49
CA THR A 92 7.96 -14.43 7.79
C THR A 92 7.45 -13.45 6.73
N GLU A 93 8.33 -12.53 6.34
CA GLU A 93 8.05 -11.60 5.26
C GLU A 93 8.29 -12.28 3.92
N HIS A 94 7.38 -12.04 2.98
CA HIS A 94 7.46 -12.56 1.60
C HIS A 94 7.44 -11.41 0.59
N ASP A 95 7.89 -11.68 -0.63
CA ASP A 95 7.89 -10.69 -1.70
C ASP A 95 6.49 -10.26 -2.11
N ARG A 96 5.54 -11.20 -2.04
CA ARG A 96 4.12 -10.89 -2.27
C ARG A 96 3.37 -10.91 -0.95
N VAL A 97 2.31 -10.10 -0.87
CA VAL A 97 1.51 -9.97 0.35
C VAL A 97 0.08 -10.46 0.10
N ASP A 98 -0.48 -11.10 1.11
CA ASP A 98 -1.86 -11.58 1.06
C ASP A 98 -2.82 -10.40 1.16
N LEU A 99 -3.69 -10.24 0.17
CA LEU A 99 -4.67 -9.17 0.10
C LEU A 99 -6.07 -9.77 -0.02
N LEU A 100 -6.94 -9.44 0.90
CA LEU A 100 -8.33 -9.84 0.87
C LEU A 100 -9.15 -8.76 0.15
N CYS A 101 -9.77 -9.16 -0.95
CA CYS A 101 -10.57 -8.27 -1.78
C CYS A 101 -12.00 -8.74 -1.82
N ARG A 102 -12.93 -7.81 -2.04
CA ARG A 102 -14.31 -8.14 -2.32
C ARG A 102 -14.39 -8.86 -3.66
N ARG A 103 -15.20 -9.90 -3.73
CA ARG A 103 -15.39 -10.63 -4.99
C ARG A 103 -15.92 -9.70 -6.08
N GLY A 104 -15.29 -9.75 -7.27
CA GLY A 104 -15.58 -8.85 -8.37
C GLY A 104 -14.75 -7.57 -8.42
N SER A 105 -13.97 -7.29 -7.36
CA SER A 105 -13.01 -6.19 -7.38
C SER A 105 -11.75 -6.57 -8.14
N TRP A 106 -11.09 -5.57 -8.73
CA TRP A 106 -9.78 -5.81 -9.31
C TRP A 106 -8.69 -5.67 -8.24
N PRO A 107 -7.88 -6.72 -8.01
CA PRO A 107 -6.94 -6.76 -6.88
C PRO A 107 -5.68 -5.90 -7.07
N GLY A 108 -5.43 -5.38 -8.27
CA GLY A 108 -4.22 -4.62 -8.53
C GLY A 108 -3.08 -5.48 -9.07
N HIS A 109 -1.85 -5.17 -8.71
CA HIS A 109 -0.66 -5.69 -9.35
C HIS A 109 -0.35 -7.15 -8.96
N PRO A 110 -0.44 -8.12 -9.89
CA PRO A 110 -0.28 -9.55 -9.57
C PRO A 110 1.12 -9.94 -9.10
N GLY A 111 2.13 -9.14 -9.39
CA GLY A 111 3.50 -9.37 -8.91
C GLY A 111 3.72 -8.99 -7.44
N VAL A 112 2.80 -8.25 -6.84
CA VAL A 112 2.94 -7.74 -5.46
C VAL A 112 1.99 -8.46 -4.51
N VAL A 113 0.83 -8.91 -4.99
CA VAL A 113 -0.22 -9.46 -4.12
C VAL A 113 -0.53 -10.93 -4.43
N ILE A 114 -0.90 -11.65 -3.38
CA ILE A 114 -1.61 -12.93 -3.47
C ILE A 114 -3.05 -12.60 -3.12
N THR A 115 -3.95 -12.69 -4.10
CA THR A 115 -5.32 -12.23 -3.92
C THR A 115 -6.20 -13.33 -3.35
N HIS A 116 -6.94 -12.97 -2.32
CA HIS A 116 -8.01 -13.77 -1.74
C HIS A 116 -9.31 -13.02 -1.90
N PHE A 117 -10.40 -13.71 -2.22
CA PHE A 117 -11.69 -13.07 -2.43
C PHE A 117 -12.69 -13.50 -1.35
N THR A 118 -13.52 -12.54 -0.93
CA THR A 118 -14.62 -12.80 0.00
C THR A 118 -15.93 -12.26 -0.57
N ARG A 119 -17.03 -12.88 -0.17
CA ARG A 119 -18.39 -12.40 -0.49
C ARG A 119 -18.97 -11.53 0.63
N GLY A 120 -18.39 -11.64 1.83
CA GLY A 120 -18.88 -10.94 3.01
C GLY A 120 -18.30 -9.52 3.12
N PRO A 121 -18.84 -8.72 4.05
CA PRO A 121 -18.27 -7.41 4.38
C PRO A 121 -16.91 -7.62 5.04
N VAL A 122 -15.93 -6.82 4.59
CA VAL A 122 -14.57 -6.84 5.13
C VAL A 122 -14.38 -5.75 6.18
N ASP A 123 -15.17 -4.68 6.09
CA ASP A 123 -14.96 -3.43 6.81
C ASP A 123 -15.07 -3.54 8.34
N GLU A 124 -15.87 -4.48 8.85
CA GLU A 124 -16.11 -4.63 10.29
C GLU A 124 -14.91 -5.21 11.07
N ALA A 125 -14.03 -5.91 10.37
CA ALA A 125 -12.89 -6.59 10.96
C ALA A 125 -11.55 -5.94 10.59
N VAL A 126 -11.57 -4.70 10.11
CA VAL A 126 -10.38 -3.98 9.65
C VAL A 126 -9.87 -3.07 10.74
N VAL A 127 -8.58 -3.18 11.02
CA VAL A 127 -7.84 -2.25 11.88
C VAL A 127 -6.78 -1.53 11.04
N SER A 128 -6.26 -0.43 11.56
CA SER A 128 -5.18 0.31 10.91
C SER A 128 -3.86 0.07 11.65
N ILE A 129 -2.85 -0.38 10.91
CA ILE A 129 -1.48 -0.47 11.42
C ILE A 129 -0.63 0.49 10.58
N ASP A 130 -0.16 1.56 11.18
CA ASP A 130 0.60 2.63 10.51
C ASP A 130 -0.11 3.17 9.24
N GLY A 131 -1.44 3.25 9.30
CA GLY A 131 -2.28 3.68 8.17
C GLY A 131 -2.58 2.60 7.14
N ILE A 132 -2.09 1.38 7.32
CA ILE A 132 -2.36 0.25 6.43
C ILE A 132 -3.59 -0.50 6.93
N PRO A 133 -4.63 -0.72 6.10
CA PRO A 133 -5.79 -1.50 6.51
C PRO A 133 -5.44 -3.00 6.57
N VAL A 134 -5.65 -3.59 7.73
CA VAL A 134 -5.28 -4.98 8.04
C VAL A 134 -6.46 -5.66 8.73
N LEU A 135 -6.70 -6.94 8.43
CA LEU A 135 -7.66 -7.72 9.22
C LEU A 135 -7.24 -7.75 10.68
N ASP A 136 -8.20 -7.71 11.58
CA ASP A 136 -7.92 -7.84 13.01
C ASP A 136 -7.34 -9.23 13.36
N ILE A 137 -6.87 -9.38 14.59
CA ILE A 137 -6.24 -10.63 15.01
C ILE A 137 -7.20 -11.81 14.97
N PRO A 138 -8.44 -11.72 15.51
CA PRO A 138 -9.37 -12.85 15.46
C PRO A 138 -9.64 -13.34 14.04
N ASP A 139 -9.93 -12.44 13.11
CA ASP A 139 -10.23 -12.82 11.73
C ASP A 139 -8.99 -13.30 10.99
N THR A 140 -7.82 -12.71 11.28
CA THR A 140 -6.55 -13.20 10.75
C THR A 140 -6.32 -14.67 11.18
N LEU A 141 -6.48 -14.96 12.45
CA LEU A 141 -6.31 -16.34 12.97
C LEU A 141 -7.30 -17.31 12.35
N ALA A 142 -8.52 -16.88 12.09
CA ALA A 142 -9.54 -17.72 11.46
C ALA A 142 -9.18 -18.11 10.01
N LEU A 143 -8.34 -17.33 9.33
CA LEU A 143 -7.93 -17.58 7.95
C LEU A 143 -6.59 -18.32 7.83
N LEU A 144 -5.91 -18.56 8.94
CA LEU A 144 -4.67 -19.33 8.97
C LEU A 144 -4.97 -20.80 9.19
#